data_df87148146998df5637f01dfc146720b
#
_entry.id   df87148146998df5637f01dfc146720b
#
_cell.length_a   1.000
_cell.length_b   1.000
_cell.length_c   1.000
_cell.angle_alpha   90.00
_cell.angle_beta   90.00
_cell.angle_gamma   90.00
#
_symmetry.space_group_name_H-M   'P 1'
#
loop_
_entity.id
_entity.type
_entity.pdbx_description
1 polymer ?
#
loop_
_entity_poly.entity_id
_entity_poly.type
_entity_poly.pdbx_seq_one_letter_code
_entity_poly.pdbx_strand_id
1 'polypeptide(L)'
;MRGYNTVRFASTLGILTAAGVPILRALQAAGETLSNRAMSANVDDAIVRVREGSALSRALAHTKTFPPVLVHLIRSGEATGDVTTMLDRASEGESRELERRTMFLTSLLEPLLILAMGGVVLVIVLAVMMPIIELNNMVQ
;
A
#
# COMPACT_ATOMS: atom_id res chain seq x y z
N MET A 1 -4.54 1.30 2.87
CA MET A 1 -3.98 1.73 4.16
C MET A 1 -2.97 0.74 4.77
N ARG A 2 -3.16 -0.60 4.65
CA ARG A 2 -2.16 -1.58 5.14
C ARG A 2 -0.80 -1.43 4.49
N GLY A 3 -0.73 -1.26 3.18
CA GLY A 3 0.54 -1.11 2.45
C GLY A 3 1.39 0.08 2.90
N TYR A 4 0.76 1.23 3.15
CA TYR A 4 1.45 2.42 3.62
C TYR A 4 2.09 2.22 5.00
N ASN A 5 1.35 1.60 5.92
CA ASN A 5 1.87 1.26 7.24
C ASN A 5 3.01 0.25 7.18
N THR A 6 2.92 -0.74 6.28
CA THR A 6 3.98 -1.73 6.05
C THR A 6 5.27 -1.07 5.54
N VAL A 7 5.16 -0.14 4.58
CA VAL A 7 6.32 0.62 4.07
C VAL A 7 6.99 1.42 5.18
N ARG A 8 6.20 2.16 5.96
CA ARG A 8 6.74 2.96 7.07
C ARG A 8 7.41 2.08 8.13
N PHE A 9 6.79 0.99 8.49
CA PHE A 9 7.34 0.02 9.44
C PHE A 9 8.68 -0.55 8.95
N ALA A 10 8.70 -1.10 7.72
CA ALA A 10 9.91 -1.70 7.14
C ALA A 10 11.03 -0.69 6.97
N SER A 11 10.72 0.51 6.49
CA SER A 11 11.68 1.60 6.30
C SER A 11 12.28 2.06 7.63
N THR A 12 11.45 2.30 8.64
CA THR A 12 11.91 2.72 9.97
C THR A 12 12.78 1.64 10.61
N LEU A 13 12.34 0.39 10.53
CA LEU A 13 13.10 -0.75 11.06
C LEU A 13 14.45 -0.87 10.35
N GLY A 14 14.48 -0.75 9.03
CA GLY A 14 15.69 -0.80 8.22
C GLY A 14 16.69 0.32 8.56
N ILE A 15 16.21 1.56 8.69
CA ILE A 15 17.03 2.72 9.07
C ILE A 15 17.63 2.54 10.45
N LEU A 16 16.84 2.12 11.42
CA LEU A 16 17.30 1.95 12.79
C LEU A 16 18.30 0.80 12.94
N THR A 17 18.06 -0.32 12.24
CA THR A 17 19.02 -1.44 12.24
C THR A 17 20.32 -1.08 11.52
N ALA A 18 20.27 -0.28 10.46
CA ALA A 18 21.45 0.26 9.77
C ALA A 18 22.28 1.18 10.69
N ALA A 19 21.61 1.94 11.55
CA ALA A 19 22.25 2.82 12.53
C ALA A 19 22.84 2.07 13.75
N GLY A 20 22.68 0.74 13.81
CA GLY A 20 23.19 -0.07 14.91
C GLY A 20 22.28 -0.14 16.13
N VAL A 21 21.01 0.31 16.00
CA VAL A 21 20.03 0.21 17.09
C VAL A 21 19.68 -1.27 17.33
N PRO A 22 19.64 -1.74 18.59
CA PRO A 22 19.25 -3.11 18.90
C PRO A 22 17.87 -3.44 18.35
N ILE A 23 17.69 -4.67 17.84
CA ILE A 23 16.46 -5.08 17.14
C ILE A 23 15.19 -4.86 17.96
N LEU A 24 15.22 -5.09 19.27
CA LEU A 24 14.05 -4.88 20.12
C LEU A 24 13.63 -3.41 20.20
N ARG A 25 14.60 -2.50 20.33
CA ARG A 25 14.33 -1.06 20.32
C ARG A 25 13.88 -0.57 18.93
N ALA A 26 14.50 -1.09 17.89
CA ALA A 26 14.11 -0.78 16.52
C ALA A 26 12.67 -1.22 16.23
N LEU A 27 12.27 -2.40 16.71
CA LEU A 27 10.90 -2.89 16.61
C LEU A 27 9.90 -2.01 17.36
N GLN A 28 10.22 -1.58 18.55
CA GLN A 28 9.38 -0.67 19.33
C GLN A 28 9.15 0.64 18.61
N ALA A 29 10.22 1.28 18.14
CA ALA A 29 10.16 2.54 17.43
C ALA A 29 9.41 2.41 16.09
N ALA A 30 9.65 1.33 15.34
CA ALA A 30 8.93 1.06 14.10
C ALA A 30 7.44 0.80 14.33
N GLY A 31 7.09 0.12 15.42
CA GLY A 31 5.71 -0.11 15.84
C GLY A 31 4.95 1.17 16.15
N GLU A 32 5.60 2.16 16.73
CA GLU A 32 5.02 3.48 17.02
C GLU A 32 4.64 4.27 15.76
N THR A 33 5.25 3.95 14.61
CA THR A 33 4.91 4.60 13.34
C THR A 33 3.60 4.11 12.76
N LEU A 34 3.04 3.02 13.29
CA LEU A 34 1.82 2.41 12.78
C LEU A 34 0.58 3.14 13.28
N SER A 35 -0.23 3.62 12.35
CA SER A 35 -1.51 4.26 12.64
C SER A 35 -2.62 3.24 12.94
N ASN A 36 -2.41 1.99 12.56
CA ASN A 36 -3.39 0.93 12.73
C ASN A 36 -3.15 0.17 14.04
N ARG A 37 -4.11 0.27 14.97
CA ARG A 37 -4.04 -0.38 16.28
C ARG A 37 -3.84 -1.90 16.21
N ALA A 38 -4.47 -2.57 15.25
CA ALA A 38 -4.31 -4.01 15.08
C ALA A 38 -2.89 -4.38 14.65
N MET A 39 -2.29 -3.59 13.76
CA MET A 39 -0.89 -3.77 13.36
C MET A 39 0.07 -3.48 14.51
N SER A 40 -0.20 -2.44 15.28
CA SER A 40 0.61 -2.08 16.45
C SER A 40 0.57 -3.19 17.51
N ALA A 41 -0.61 -3.71 17.83
CA ALA A 41 -0.75 -4.83 18.77
C ALA A 41 0.00 -6.09 18.30
N ASN A 42 0.03 -6.35 17.00
CA ASN A 42 0.77 -7.47 16.44
C ASN A 42 2.29 -7.27 16.51
N VAL A 43 2.76 -6.04 16.39
CA VAL A 43 4.18 -5.72 16.62
C VAL A 43 4.55 -5.91 18.08
N ASP A 44 3.69 -5.51 19.01
CA ASP A 44 3.90 -5.73 20.46
C ASP A 44 4.02 -7.23 20.76
N ASP A 45 3.16 -8.06 20.19
CA ASP A 45 3.26 -9.52 20.30
C ASP A 45 4.57 -10.06 19.70
N ALA A 46 4.97 -9.54 18.54
CA ALA A 46 6.23 -9.90 17.91
C ALA A 46 7.45 -9.52 18.77
N ILE A 47 7.42 -8.37 19.44
CA ILE A 47 8.47 -7.92 20.36
C ILE A 47 8.63 -8.92 21.51
N VAL A 48 7.52 -9.37 22.11
CA VAL A 48 7.54 -10.37 23.18
C VAL A 48 8.19 -11.66 22.68
N ARG A 49 7.82 -12.14 21.50
CA ARG A 49 8.36 -13.37 20.91
C ARG A 49 9.86 -13.27 20.60
N VAL A 50 10.31 -12.14 20.05
CA VAL A 50 11.73 -11.89 19.79
C VAL A 50 12.51 -11.82 21.10
N ARG A 51 11.94 -11.22 22.13
CA ARG A 51 12.55 -11.17 23.49
C ARG A 51 12.71 -12.56 24.08
N GLU A 52 11.79 -13.48 23.79
CA GLU A 52 11.84 -14.89 24.22
C GLU A 52 12.79 -15.74 23.37
N GLY A 53 13.45 -15.16 22.38
CA GLY A 53 14.44 -15.83 21.54
C GLY A 53 13.93 -16.29 20.16
N SER A 54 12.72 -15.91 19.77
CA SER A 54 12.19 -16.21 18.43
C SER A 54 12.89 -15.35 17.37
N ALA A 55 13.08 -15.91 16.17
CA ALA A 55 13.55 -15.15 15.04
C ALA A 55 12.50 -14.09 14.64
N LEU A 56 12.96 -12.90 14.18
CA LEU A 56 12.08 -11.80 13.78
C LEU A 56 11.08 -12.21 12.68
N SER A 57 11.55 -12.93 11.67
CA SER A 57 10.69 -13.42 10.57
C SER A 57 9.57 -14.32 11.09
N ARG A 58 9.89 -15.22 12.01
CA ARG A 58 8.90 -16.11 12.62
C ARG A 58 7.90 -15.36 13.49
N ALA A 59 8.38 -14.39 14.27
CA ALA A 59 7.53 -13.56 15.13
C ALA A 59 6.54 -12.74 14.30
N LEU A 60 6.96 -12.14 13.19
CA LEU A 60 6.09 -11.37 12.29
C LEU A 60 5.14 -12.27 11.48
N ALA A 61 5.57 -13.45 11.08
CA ALA A 61 4.74 -14.41 10.34
C ALA A 61 3.57 -14.93 11.17
N HIS A 62 3.72 -15.06 12.48
CA HIS A 62 2.70 -15.58 13.38
C HIS A 62 1.38 -14.79 13.33
N THR A 63 1.47 -13.48 13.20
CA THR A 63 0.31 -12.57 13.21
C THR A 63 -0.40 -12.46 11.87
N LYS A 64 0.19 -12.93 10.79
CA LYS A 64 -0.32 -12.84 9.40
C LYS A 64 -0.74 -11.44 8.96
N THR A 65 -0.26 -10.42 9.63
CA THR A 65 -0.62 -9.02 9.37
C THR A 65 0.24 -8.39 8.29
N PHE A 66 1.51 -8.80 8.25
CA PHE A 66 2.48 -8.29 7.28
C PHE A 66 2.47 -9.12 6.00
N PRO A 67 2.79 -8.49 4.83
CA PRO A 67 2.88 -9.22 3.57
C PRO A 67 3.88 -10.38 3.63
N PRO A 68 3.58 -11.54 2.99
CA PRO A 68 4.50 -12.67 2.96
C PRO A 68 5.87 -12.32 2.37
N VAL A 69 5.93 -11.38 1.42
CA VAL A 69 7.17 -10.90 0.80
C VAL A 69 8.09 -10.27 1.83
N LEU A 70 7.56 -9.41 2.71
CA LEU A 70 8.33 -8.79 3.78
C LEU A 70 8.92 -9.84 4.72
N VAL A 71 8.12 -10.78 5.17
CA VAL A 71 8.55 -11.87 6.05
C VAL A 71 9.62 -12.74 5.38
N HIS A 72 9.45 -13.03 4.11
CA HIS A 72 10.42 -13.82 3.33
C HIS A 72 11.76 -13.12 3.18
N LEU A 73 11.76 -11.81 2.90
CA LEU A 73 12.98 -11.00 2.80
C LEU A 73 13.70 -10.90 4.14
N ILE A 74 12.97 -10.73 5.24
CA ILE A 74 13.56 -10.74 6.60
C ILE A 74 14.21 -12.09 6.90
N ARG A 75 13.54 -13.18 6.54
CA ARG A 75 14.09 -14.54 6.73
C ARG A 75 15.37 -14.75 5.93
N SER A 76 15.43 -14.27 4.69
CA SER A 76 16.63 -14.31 3.87
C SER A 76 17.76 -13.48 4.49
N GLY A 77 17.44 -12.30 5.02
CA GLY A 77 18.40 -11.44 5.71
C GLY A 77 18.95 -12.08 6.99
N GLU A 78 18.11 -12.75 7.77
CA GLU A 78 18.52 -13.49 8.97
C GLU A 78 19.48 -14.65 8.63
N ALA A 79 19.22 -15.37 7.54
CA ALA A 79 20.07 -16.47 7.09
C ALA A 79 21.43 -16.00 6.59
N THR A 80 21.52 -14.82 5.97
CA THR A 80 22.75 -14.24 5.42
C THR A 80 23.44 -13.25 6.39
N GLY A 81 22.77 -12.87 7.48
CA GLY A 81 23.24 -11.86 8.42
C GLY A 81 23.04 -10.42 7.95
N ASP A 82 22.29 -10.19 6.89
CA ASP A 82 22.06 -8.87 6.28
C ASP A 82 20.58 -8.50 6.24
N VAL A 83 19.97 -8.40 7.42
CA VAL A 83 18.55 -8.01 7.59
C VAL A 83 18.30 -6.58 7.11
N THR A 84 19.25 -5.67 7.31
CA THR A 84 19.12 -4.25 6.94
C THR A 84 18.88 -4.07 5.45
N THR A 85 19.71 -4.68 4.58
CA THR A 85 19.55 -4.61 3.14
C THR A 85 18.23 -5.23 2.69
N MET A 86 17.80 -6.33 3.31
CA MET A 86 16.55 -6.99 2.99
C MET A 86 15.32 -6.15 3.38
N LEU A 87 15.37 -5.45 4.51
CA LEU A 87 14.33 -4.50 4.92
C LEU A 87 14.22 -3.32 3.96
N ASP A 88 15.34 -2.80 3.50
CA ASP A 88 15.39 -1.72 2.52
C ASP A 88 14.76 -2.14 1.20
N ARG A 89 15.08 -3.32 0.70
CA ARG A 89 14.44 -3.91 -0.50
C ARG A 89 12.94 -4.13 -0.34
N ALA A 90 12.50 -4.59 0.82
CA ALA A 90 11.08 -4.76 1.11
C ALA A 90 10.33 -3.44 1.09
N SER A 91 10.90 -2.40 1.70
CA SER A 91 10.35 -1.04 1.71
C SER A 91 10.22 -0.48 0.28
N GLU A 92 11.25 -0.62 -0.55
CA GLU A 92 11.22 -0.19 -1.95
C GLU A 92 10.18 -0.95 -2.77
N GLY A 93 10.08 -2.27 -2.60
CA GLY A 93 9.11 -3.11 -3.30
C GLY A 93 7.67 -2.72 -3.00
N GLU A 94 7.32 -2.52 -1.74
CA GLU A 94 5.99 -2.08 -1.31
C GLU A 94 5.69 -0.66 -1.79
N SER A 95 6.67 0.23 -1.77
CA SER A 95 6.55 1.61 -2.26
C SER A 95 6.22 1.65 -3.76
N ARG A 96 6.92 0.83 -4.56
CA ARG A 96 6.66 0.70 -6.01
C ARG A 96 5.26 0.14 -6.29
N GLU A 97 4.80 -0.82 -5.52
CA GLU A 97 3.45 -1.38 -5.65
C GLU A 97 2.38 -0.33 -5.36
N LEU A 98 2.56 0.50 -4.34
CA LEU A 98 1.66 1.60 -4.03
C LEU A 98 1.62 2.65 -5.14
N GLU A 99 2.77 3.04 -5.68
CA GLU A 99 2.87 3.95 -6.83
C GLU A 99 2.16 3.39 -8.06
N ARG A 100 2.36 2.11 -8.35
CA ARG A 100 1.72 1.43 -9.49
C ARG A 100 0.20 1.44 -9.35
N ARG A 101 -0.34 1.17 -8.18
CA ARG A 101 -1.78 1.24 -7.91
C ARG A 101 -2.33 2.65 -8.07
N THR A 102 -1.64 3.65 -7.57
CA THR A 102 -2.03 5.06 -7.69
C THR A 102 -2.02 5.50 -9.16
N MET A 103 -0.99 5.16 -9.92
CA MET A 103 -0.91 5.44 -11.35
C MET A 103 -2.01 4.76 -12.15
N PHE A 104 -2.33 3.51 -11.83
CA PHE A 104 -3.42 2.77 -12.46
C PHE A 104 -4.77 3.45 -12.25
N LEU A 105 -5.09 3.86 -11.03
CA LEU A 105 -6.32 4.59 -10.70
C LEU A 105 -6.39 5.94 -11.42
N THR A 106 -5.28 6.67 -11.47
CA THR A 106 -5.19 7.95 -12.18
C THR A 106 -5.34 7.78 -13.69
N SER A 107 -4.76 6.72 -14.26
CA SER A 107 -4.90 6.40 -15.69
C SER A 107 -6.34 6.06 -16.08
N LEU A 108 -7.13 5.47 -15.19
CA LEU A 108 -8.54 5.17 -15.44
C LEU A 108 -9.44 6.41 -15.34
N LEU A 109 -9.02 7.42 -14.58
CA LEU A 109 -9.79 8.65 -14.40
C LEU A 109 -9.95 9.44 -15.69
N GLU A 110 -8.91 9.54 -16.48
CA GLU A 110 -8.92 10.27 -17.75
C GLU A 110 -9.92 9.72 -18.76
N PRO A 111 -9.96 8.40 -19.12
CA PRO A 111 -11.00 7.84 -19.97
C PRO A 111 -12.39 8.00 -19.42
N LEU A 112 -12.58 7.95 -18.12
CA LEU A 112 -13.86 8.11 -17.45
C LEU A 112 -14.40 9.53 -17.62
N LEU A 113 -13.54 10.54 -17.52
CA LEU A 113 -13.89 11.94 -17.77
C LEU A 113 -14.30 12.18 -19.22
N ILE A 114 -13.59 11.59 -20.17
CA ILE A 114 -13.92 11.68 -21.60
C ILE A 114 -15.29 11.06 -21.88
N LEU A 115 -15.60 9.91 -21.33
CA LEU A 115 -16.89 9.27 -21.43
C LEU A 115 -18.02 10.11 -20.82
N ALA A 116 -17.79 10.71 -19.66
CA ALA A 116 -18.75 11.57 -18.99
C ALA A 116 -19.06 12.82 -19.84
N MET A 117 -18.02 13.47 -20.38
CA MET A 117 -18.17 14.64 -21.25
C MET A 117 -18.89 14.27 -22.57
N GLY A 118 -18.53 13.15 -23.18
CA GLY A 118 -19.20 12.63 -24.37
C GLY A 118 -20.67 12.34 -24.13
N GLY A 119 -21.01 11.75 -22.99
CA GLY A 119 -22.38 11.50 -22.57
C GLY A 119 -23.23 12.79 -22.42
N VAL A 120 -22.64 13.81 -21.79
CA VAL A 120 -23.28 15.13 -21.63
C VAL A 120 -23.54 15.79 -22.99
N VAL A 121 -22.56 15.78 -23.89
CA VAL A 121 -22.68 16.33 -25.24
C VAL A 121 -23.78 15.58 -26.03
N LEU A 122 -23.84 14.26 -25.93
CA LEU A 122 -24.86 13.45 -26.58
C LEU A 122 -26.26 13.82 -26.10
N VAL A 123 -26.46 13.99 -24.80
CA VAL A 123 -27.75 14.42 -24.21
C VAL A 123 -28.16 15.80 -24.73
N ILE A 124 -27.23 16.74 -24.82
CA ILE A 124 -27.48 18.09 -25.35
C ILE A 124 -27.89 18.03 -26.82
N VAL A 125 -27.17 17.25 -27.63
CA VAL A 125 -27.48 17.07 -29.06
C VAL A 125 -28.89 16.48 -29.26
N LEU A 126 -29.25 15.45 -28.51
CA LEU A 126 -30.57 14.84 -28.54
C LEU A 126 -31.66 15.83 -28.11
N ALA A 127 -31.40 16.63 -27.07
CA ALA A 127 -32.32 17.63 -26.57
C ALA A 127 -32.61 18.74 -27.62
N VAL A 128 -31.60 19.11 -28.40
CA VAL A 128 -31.71 20.11 -29.46
C VAL A 128 -32.41 19.52 -30.70
N MET A 129 -32.14 18.25 -31.01
CA MET A 129 -32.72 17.59 -32.21
C MET A 129 -34.20 17.24 -32.06
N MET A 130 -34.65 16.92 -30.86
CA MET A 130 -36.06 16.56 -30.63
C MET A 130 -37.07 17.65 -31.11
N PRO A 131 -36.98 18.93 -30.69
CA PRO A 131 -37.87 19.96 -31.16
C PRO A 131 -37.80 20.18 -32.67
N ILE A 132 -36.65 20.00 -33.30
CA ILE A 132 -36.45 20.14 -34.73
C ILE A 132 -37.23 19.06 -35.50
N ILE A 133 -37.21 17.82 -35.02
CA ILE A 133 -37.95 16.69 -35.59
C ILE A 133 -39.45 16.91 -35.45
N GLU A 134 -39.95 17.41 -34.32
CA GLU A 134 -41.33 17.74 -34.08
C GLU A 134 -41.82 18.85 -35.03
N LEU A 135 -41.02 19.91 -35.18
CA LEU A 135 -41.33 20.99 -36.13
C LEU A 135 -41.39 20.50 -37.58
N ASN A 136 -40.47 19.62 -37.95
CA ASN A 136 -40.47 19.04 -39.31
C ASN A 136 -41.71 18.16 -39.56
N ASN A 137 -42.16 17.41 -38.57
CA ASN A 137 -43.39 16.61 -38.65
C ASN A 137 -44.65 17.47 -38.70
N MET A 138 -44.65 18.65 -38.06
CA MET A 138 -45.79 19.59 -38.12
C MET A 138 -45.90 20.34 -39.46
N VAL A 139 -44.79 20.51 -40.16
CA VAL A 139 -44.76 21.20 -41.47
C VAL A 139 -45.18 20.28 -42.62
N GLN A 140 -45.13 18.98 -42.49
CA GLN A 140 -45.62 18.01 -43.41
C GLN A 140 -47.12 17.70 -43.16
#